data_6c670a26ee75f633d2566877614da33b
#
_entry.id   6c670a26ee75f633d2566877614da33b
#
_cell.length_a   1.000
_cell.length_b   1.000
_cell.length_c   1.000
_cell.angle_alpha   90.00
_cell.angle_beta   90.00
_cell.angle_gamma   90.00
#
_symmetry.space_group_name_H-M   'P 1'
#
loop_
_entity.id
_entity.type
_entity.pdbx_description
1 polymer ?
#
loop_
_entity_poly.entity_id
_entity_poly.type
_entity_poly.pdbx_seq_one_letter_code
_entity_poly.pdbx_strand_id
1 'polypeptide(L)'
;NMNSEWDSFVNSSVNGTIFHRRSFLSYHVDRNFKDASFIFKKRGQIISVFPAAIINDSQANILFSHPGASFGGLILKNASLSEILEILDLIEGYCKKTGIEKIRIIPTPQIYQKKLDENVLYALHWKNYEICEQYYSSAIPIKNNISEHLSLINKNKSRSKDYYSSLVASNNLIIDWNNSFDKFYPILEENKKMHNSKPTHSLDELYKLHDLFPDQIKLVLIKQDKNVI
;
A
#
# COMPACT_ATOMS: atom_id res chain seq x y z
N ASN A 1 -16.41 -15.84 9.52
CA ASN A 1 -15.03 -15.64 9.93
C ASN A 1 -14.69 -14.14 9.90
N MET A 2 -14.20 -13.63 11.03
CA MET A 2 -13.93 -12.18 11.22
C MET A 2 -12.99 -11.60 10.16
N ASN A 3 -11.98 -12.33 9.71
CA ASN A 3 -11.07 -11.89 8.64
C ASN A 3 -11.79 -11.73 7.30
N SER A 4 -12.74 -12.61 6.98
CA SER A 4 -13.53 -12.53 5.76
C SER A 4 -14.49 -11.33 5.78
N GLU A 5 -15.12 -11.03 6.93
CA GLU A 5 -15.94 -9.81 7.09
C GLU A 5 -15.11 -8.54 6.95
N TRP A 6 -13.92 -8.54 7.54
CA TRP A 6 -12.96 -7.43 7.40
C TRP A 6 -12.58 -7.18 5.94
N ASP A 7 -12.11 -8.21 5.23
CA ASP A 7 -11.67 -8.08 3.84
C ASP A 7 -12.82 -7.68 2.91
N SER A 8 -14.03 -8.19 3.16
CA SER A 8 -15.25 -7.78 2.46
C SER A 8 -15.58 -6.31 2.69
N PHE A 9 -15.45 -5.82 3.93
CA PHE A 9 -15.64 -4.42 4.27
C PHE A 9 -14.59 -3.53 3.56
N VAL A 10 -13.31 -3.89 3.62
CA VAL A 10 -12.23 -3.17 2.93
C VAL A 10 -12.50 -3.06 1.43
N ASN A 11 -12.92 -4.15 0.79
CA ASN A 11 -13.23 -4.15 -0.64
C ASN A 11 -14.38 -3.21 -1.02
N SER A 12 -15.38 -3.04 -0.15
CA SER A 12 -16.54 -2.17 -0.38
C SER A 12 -16.34 -0.74 0.12
N SER A 13 -15.26 -0.44 0.81
CA SER A 13 -14.97 0.86 1.40
C SER A 13 -14.50 1.89 0.36
N VAL A 14 -14.50 3.18 0.74
CA VAL A 14 -14.09 4.31 -0.11
C VAL A 14 -12.57 4.34 -0.31
N ASN A 15 -11.82 4.11 0.77
CA ASN A 15 -10.37 4.30 0.83
C ASN A 15 -9.59 3.00 1.11
N GLY A 16 -10.26 1.83 1.03
CA GLY A 16 -9.64 0.53 1.21
C GLY A 16 -8.86 0.08 -0.01
N THR A 17 -7.70 -0.53 0.23
CA THR A 17 -6.81 -1.14 -0.77
C THR A 17 -6.38 -2.52 -0.30
N ILE A 18 -5.57 -3.24 -1.10
CA ILE A 18 -5.00 -4.54 -0.70
C ILE A 18 -4.20 -4.44 0.61
N PHE A 19 -3.54 -3.30 0.86
CA PHE A 19 -2.71 -3.07 2.06
C PHE A 19 -3.49 -3.12 3.38
N HIS A 20 -4.82 -3.01 3.33
CA HIS A 20 -5.70 -3.04 4.49
C HIS A 20 -6.34 -4.40 4.73
N ARG A 21 -6.20 -5.36 3.80
CA ARG A 21 -6.77 -6.70 3.94
C ARG A 21 -6.00 -7.52 4.97
N ARG A 22 -6.72 -8.33 5.75
CA ARG A 22 -6.10 -9.24 6.72
C ARG A 22 -5.16 -10.24 6.04
N SER A 23 -5.55 -10.70 4.85
CA SER A 23 -4.72 -11.56 4.01
C SER A 23 -3.38 -10.91 3.64
N PHE A 24 -3.38 -9.60 3.34
CA PHE A 24 -2.13 -8.86 3.11
C PHE A 24 -1.33 -8.66 4.40
N LEU A 25 -1.97 -8.22 5.48
CA LEU A 25 -1.29 -7.93 6.75
C LEU A 25 -0.64 -9.16 7.39
N SER A 26 -1.06 -10.37 6.99
CA SER A 26 -0.57 -11.66 7.50
C SER A 26 0.43 -12.38 6.58
N TYR A 27 0.85 -11.80 5.45
CA TYR A 27 1.75 -12.51 4.53
C TYR A 27 3.20 -12.61 5.02
N HIS A 28 3.64 -11.66 5.84
CA HIS A 28 4.99 -11.68 6.40
C HIS A 28 5.22 -12.93 7.25
N VAL A 29 6.26 -13.69 6.92
CA VAL A 29 6.62 -14.91 7.65
C VAL A 29 7.49 -14.58 8.87
N ASP A 30 8.40 -13.61 8.71
CA ASP A 30 9.45 -13.31 9.68
C ASP A 30 9.18 -12.07 10.55
N ARG A 31 8.02 -11.42 10.36
CA ARG A 31 7.66 -10.19 11.07
C ARG A 31 6.45 -10.43 11.96
N ASN A 32 6.72 -10.72 13.24
CA ASN A 32 5.67 -10.87 14.24
C ASN A 32 5.19 -9.51 14.75
N PHE A 33 4.32 -8.85 13.99
CA PHE A 33 3.66 -7.65 14.47
C PHE A 33 2.61 -8.01 15.54
N LYS A 34 2.68 -7.37 16.70
CA LYS A 34 1.64 -7.49 17.71
C LYS A 34 0.37 -6.78 17.24
N ASP A 35 -0.54 -7.55 16.64
CA ASP A 35 -1.80 -7.02 16.10
C ASP A 35 -2.61 -6.28 17.18
N ALA A 36 -3.01 -5.07 16.86
CA ALA A 36 -3.85 -4.20 17.66
C ALA A 36 -4.88 -3.47 16.77
N SER A 37 -5.38 -4.19 15.77
CA SER A 37 -6.37 -3.67 14.83
C SER A 37 -7.75 -3.55 15.47
N PHE A 38 -8.56 -2.60 14.98
CA PHE A 38 -9.91 -2.34 15.47
C PHE A 38 -10.97 -2.57 14.40
N ILE A 39 -12.12 -3.04 14.85
CA ILE A 39 -13.36 -3.07 14.08
C ILE A 39 -14.38 -2.20 14.82
N PHE A 40 -14.91 -1.19 14.17
CA PHE A 40 -15.95 -0.34 14.71
C PHE A 40 -17.30 -0.74 14.12
N LYS A 41 -18.25 -1.02 15.00
CA LYS A 41 -19.61 -1.44 14.60
C LYS A 41 -20.64 -0.48 15.15
N LYS A 42 -21.67 -0.19 14.33
CA LYS A 42 -22.85 0.55 14.71
C LYS A 42 -24.08 -0.31 14.36
N ARG A 43 -24.93 -0.59 15.33
CA ARG A 43 -26.12 -1.45 15.18
C ARG A 43 -25.77 -2.82 14.53
N GLY A 44 -24.65 -3.41 14.95
CA GLY A 44 -24.16 -4.70 14.45
C GLY A 44 -23.43 -4.67 13.08
N GLN A 45 -23.46 -3.56 12.36
CA GLN A 45 -22.77 -3.41 11.07
C GLN A 45 -21.42 -2.73 11.22
N ILE A 46 -20.43 -3.21 10.47
CA ILE A 46 -19.09 -2.58 10.42
C ILE A 46 -19.21 -1.22 9.71
N ILE A 47 -18.79 -0.17 10.40
CA ILE A 47 -18.73 1.21 9.87
C ILE A 47 -17.30 1.64 9.56
N SER A 48 -16.31 1.07 10.26
CA SER A 48 -14.90 1.34 10.05
C SER A 48 -14.04 0.17 10.50
N VAL A 49 -12.87 0.03 9.90
CA VAL A 49 -11.78 -0.81 10.40
C VAL A 49 -10.50 0.03 10.46
N PHE A 50 -9.63 -0.31 11.40
CA PHE A 50 -8.35 0.35 11.59
C PHE A 50 -7.26 -0.71 11.76
N PRO A 51 -6.53 -1.06 10.68
CA PRO A 51 -5.41 -1.98 10.77
C PRO A 51 -4.29 -1.33 11.58
N ALA A 52 -3.84 -1.98 12.63
CA ALA A 52 -2.76 -1.46 13.47
C ALA A 52 -1.98 -2.57 14.17
N ALA A 53 -0.75 -2.27 14.52
CA ALA A 53 0.06 -3.08 15.41
C ALA A 53 0.77 -2.21 16.44
N ILE A 54 1.08 -2.83 17.58
CA ILE A 54 1.91 -2.18 18.60
C ILE A 54 3.36 -2.44 18.25
N ILE A 55 4.12 -1.37 18.10
CA ILE A 55 5.57 -1.42 17.99
C ILE A 55 6.21 -0.75 19.22
N ASN A 56 7.28 -1.34 19.69
CA ASN A 56 8.08 -0.78 20.78
C ASN A 56 9.32 -0.14 20.13
N ASP A 57 9.35 1.15 20.19
CA ASP A 57 10.56 1.91 19.88
C ASP A 57 11.30 2.14 21.22
N SER A 58 12.61 2.39 21.19
CA SER A 58 13.42 2.60 22.40
C SER A 58 12.90 3.71 23.33
N GLN A 59 11.97 4.52 22.85
CA GLN A 59 11.46 5.70 23.57
C GLN A 59 9.96 5.62 23.89
N ALA A 60 9.17 4.78 23.22
CA ALA A 60 7.72 4.76 23.39
C ALA A 60 7.04 3.49 22.84
N ASN A 61 5.89 3.15 23.41
CA ASN A 61 4.95 2.22 22.83
C ASN A 61 4.07 2.97 21.80
N ILE A 62 4.08 2.51 20.55
CA ILE A 62 3.41 3.19 19.45
C ILE A 62 2.32 2.27 18.86
N LEU A 63 1.11 2.78 18.74
CA LEU A 63 0.07 2.18 17.88
C LEU A 63 0.34 2.66 16.46
N PHE A 64 0.82 1.77 15.60
CA PHE A 64 1.18 2.11 14.21
C PHE A 64 0.20 1.48 13.22
N SER A 65 -0.41 2.27 12.40
CA SER A 65 -1.35 1.84 11.38
C SER A 65 -0.77 1.98 9.97
N HIS A 66 -0.18 0.95 9.37
CA HIS A 66 0.21 -0.37 9.85
C HIS A 66 1.68 -0.63 9.47
N PRO A 67 2.53 -1.13 10.35
CA PRO A 67 3.88 -1.54 9.97
C PRO A 67 3.82 -2.70 8.97
N GLY A 68 4.68 -2.67 7.95
CA GLY A 68 4.68 -3.67 6.87
C GLY A 68 3.68 -3.42 5.74
N ALA A 69 2.89 -2.34 5.80
CA ALA A 69 2.04 -1.88 4.72
C ALA A 69 2.45 -0.47 4.27
N SER A 70 2.23 -0.13 3.00
CA SER A 70 2.57 1.19 2.47
C SER A 70 1.74 2.30 3.10
N PHE A 71 0.50 2.00 3.44
CA PHE A 71 -0.42 2.88 4.16
C PHE A 71 -1.50 2.06 4.87
N GLY A 72 -2.16 2.69 5.82
CA GLY A 72 -3.20 2.13 6.66
C GLY A 72 -4.23 3.21 7.03
N GLY A 73 -4.43 3.44 8.32
CA GLY A 73 -5.37 4.44 8.82
C GLY A 73 -6.80 3.92 8.92
N LEU A 74 -7.74 4.84 9.09
CA LEU A 74 -9.15 4.52 9.16
C LEU A 74 -9.70 4.19 7.77
N ILE A 75 -10.30 3.01 7.64
CA ILE A 75 -10.97 2.56 6.44
C ILE A 75 -12.48 2.74 6.63
N LEU A 76 -13.09 3.47 5.70
CA LEU A 76 -14.46 3.95 5.81
C LEU A 76 -15.30 3.54 4.61
N LYS A 77 -16.60 3.36 4.84
CA LYS A 77 -17.57 3.16 3.76
C LYS A 77 -18.48 4.37 3.60
N ASN A 78 -19.18 4.76 4.65
CA ASN A 78 -20.14 5.88 4.68
C ASN A 78 -20.19 6.52 6.08
N ALA A 79 -19.06 6.74 6.73
CA ALA A 79 -19.02 7.36 8.03
C ALA A 79 -19.12 8.88 7.93
N SER A 80 -19.93 9.49 8.79
CA SER A 80 -19.98 10.93 8.96
C SER A 80 -18.76 11.44 9.72
N LEU A 81 -18.48 12.75 9.62
CA LEU A 81 -17.39 13.37 10.36
C LEU A 81 -17.51 13.14 11.87
N SER A 82 -18.73 13.23 12.44
CA SER A 82 -18.95 12.96 13.88
C SER A 82 -18.60 11.52 14.26
N GLU A 83 -18.94 10.54 13.42
CA GLU A 83 -18.59 9.15 13.66
C GLU A 83 -17.07 8.93 13.58
N ILE A 84 -16.38 9.62 12.67
CA ILE A 84 -14.91 9.54 12.55
C ILE A 84 -14.27 10.11 13.82
N LEU A 85 -14.76 11.23 14.33
CA LEU A 85 -14.27 11.83 15.57
C LEU A 85 -14.49 10.90 16.77
N GLU A 86 -15.68 10.31 16.92
CA GLU A 86 -15.97 9.30 17.95
C GLU A 86 -15.02 8.08 17.86
N ILE A 87 -14.73 7.60 16.65
CA ILE A 87 -13.79 6.50 16.42
C ILE A 87 -12.38 6.88 16.89
N LEU A 88 -11.93 8.09 16.58
CA LEU A 88 -10.61 8.57 17.04
C LEU A 88 -10.57 8.69 18.57
N ASP A 89 -11.65 9.18 19.21
CA ASP A 89 -11.77 9.23 20.66
C ASP A 89 -11.67 7.83 21.29
N LEU A 90 -12.28 6.82 20.68
CA LEU A 90 -12.19 5.43 21.14
C LEU A 90 -10.77 4.86 21.02
N ILE A 91 -10.07 5.14 19.91
CA ILE A 91 -8.67 4.72 19.72
C ILE A 91 -7.76 5.39 20.75
N GLU A 92 -7.89 6.71 20.93
CA GLU A 92 -7.12 7.46 21.93
C GLU A 92 -7.39 6.99 23.35
N GLY A 93 -8.67 6.71 23.66
CA GLY A 93 -9.07 6.16 24.96
C GLY A 93 -8.48 4.76 25.20
N TYR A 94 -8.40 3.92 24.19
CA TYR A 94 -7.73 2.63 24.29
C TYR A 94 -6.23 2.82 24.54
N CYS A 95 -5.56 3.68 23.78
CA CYS A 95 -4.13 3.97 23.95
C CYS A 95 -3.81 4.43 25.36
N LYS A 96 -4.59 5.38 25.91
CA LYS A 96 -4.44 5.86 27.29
C LYS A 96 -4.57 4.74 28.33
N LYS A 97 -5.56 3.84 28.15
CA LYS A 97 -5.80 2.73 29.10
C LYS A 97 -4.71 1.64 29.04
N THR A 98 -4.06 1.48 27.88
CA THR A 98 -3.07 0.41 27.66
C THR A 98 -1.62 0.88 27.73
N GLY A 99 -1.36 2.16 28.07
CA GLY A 99 -0.01 2.71 28.15
C GLY A 99 0.67 2.89 26.79
N ILE A 100 -0.11 3.04 25.73
CA ILE A 100 0.39 3.41 24.40
C ILE A 100 0.52 4.94 24.36
N GLU A 101 1.72 5.42 24.08
CA GLU A 101 2.07 6.83 24.21
C GLU A 101 1.90 7.62 22.92
N LYS A 102 2.01 6.93 21.77
CA LYS A 102 1.93 7.56 20.43
C LYS A 102 1.02 6.77 19.51
N ILE A 103 0.35 7.49 18.62
CA ILE A 103 -0.41 6.91 17.50
C ILE A 103 0.26 7.41 16.21
N ARG A 104 0.69 6.48 15.34
CA ARG A 104 1.24 6.81 14.04
C ARG A 104 0.31 6.29 12.95
N ILE A 105 -0.12 7.17 12.07
CA ILE A 105 -1.07 6.88 11.00
C ILE A 105 -0.45 7.29 9.66
N ILE A 106 -0.49 6.39 8.68
CA ILE A 106 -0.17 6.71 7.28
C ILE A 106 -1.47 6.52 6.49
N PRO A 107 -2.27 7.58 6.31
CA PRO A 107 -3.56 7.44 5.64
C PRO A 107 -3.41 7.09 4.17
N THR A 108 -4.45 6.45 3.60
CA THR A 108 -4.52 6.15 2.16
C THR A 108 -4.43 7.44 1.35
N PRO A 109 -3.47 7.58 0.42
CA PRO A 109 -3.40 8.73 -0.47
C PRO A 109 -4.69 8.88 -1.28
N GLN A 110 -5.12 10.12 -1.50
CA GLN A 110 -6.39 10.42 -2.19
C GLN A 110 -6.48 9.80 -3.59
N ILE A 111 -5.35 9.68 -4.29
CA ILE A 111 -5.28 9.08 -5.63
C ILE A 111 -5.75 7.62 -5.68
N TYR A 112 -5.72 6.90 -4.54
CA TYR A 112 -6.17 5.51 -4.43
C TYR A 112 -7.59 5.37 -3.87
N GLN A 113 -8.25 6.49 -3.55
CA GLN A 113 -9.63 6.46 -3.09
C GLN A 113 -10.59 6.30 -4.27
N LYS A 114 -11.66 5.52 -4.08
CA LYS A 114 -12.72 5.35 -5.10
C LYS A 114 -13.56 6.61 -5.28
N LYS A 115 -13.63 7.43 -4.25
CA LYS A 115 -14.28 8.73 -4.21
C LYS A 115 -13.44 9.64 -3.34
N LEU A 116 -13.20 10.87 -3.80
CA LEU A 116 -12.48 11.86 -3.01
C LEU A 116 -13.20 12.11 -1.67
N ASP A 117 -12.51 11.87 -0.57
CA ASP A 117 -13.00 12.08 0.79
C ASP A 117 -11.83 12.52 1.68
N GLU A 118 -11.95 13.72 2.22
CA GLU A 118 -10.96 14.34 3.10
C GLU A 118 -11.37 14.31 4.58
N ASN A 119 -12.51 13.70 4.92
CA ASN A 119 -13.03 13.71 6.28
C ASN A 119 -12.06 13.12 7.30
N VAL A 120 -11.29 12.08 6.93
CA VAL A 120 -10.27 11.50 7.81
C VAL A 120 -9.15 12.51 8.08
N LEU A 121 -8.63 13.17 7.06
CA LEU A 121 -7.55 14.15 7.21
C LEU A 121 -8.02 15.35 8.02
N TYR A 122 -9.25 15.83 7.77
CA TYR A 122 -9.86 16.90 8.54
C TYR A 122 -10.04 16.50 10.01
N ALA A 123 -10.55 15.29 10.28
CA ALA A 123 -10.74 14.80 11.65
C ALA A 123 -9.41 14.66 12.41
N LEU A 124 -8.37 14.18 11.76
CA LEU A 124 -7.02 14.10 12.34
C LEU A 124 -6.49 15.50 12.69
N HIS A 125 -6.67 16.46 11.77
CA HIS A 125 -6.29 17.86 12.04
C HIS A 125 -7.11 18.45 13.20
N TRP A 126 -8.42 18.24 13.22
CA TRP A 126 -9.30 18.68 14.30
C TRP A 126 -8.90 18.11 15.66
N LYS A 127 -8.39 16.89 15.69
CA LYS A 127 -7.90 16.19 16.89
C LYS A 127 -6.44 16.54 17.24
N ASN A 128 -5.85 17.54 16.58
CA ASN A 128 -4.47 18.00 16.77
C ASN A 128 -3.41 16.91 16.49
N TYR A 129 -3.66 16.02 15.52
CA TYR A 129 -2.61 15.16 15.00
C TYR A 129 -1.63 15.99 14.18
N GLU A 130 -0.34 15.79 14.44
CA GLU A 130 0.73 16.51 13.76
C GLU A 130 1.23 15.73 12.54
N ILE A 131 1.56 16.44 11.47
CA ILE A 131 2.22 15.85 10.29
C ILE A 131 3.71 15.72 10.64
N CYS A 132 4.17 14.48 10.91
CA CYS A 132 5.57 14.21 11.22
C CYS A 132 6.43 13.97 9.97
N GLU A 133 5.82 13.48 8.89
CA GLU A 133 6.52 13.20 7.63
C GLU A 133 5.59 13.51 6.45
N GLN A 134 6.14 14.07 5.39
CA GLN A 134 5.40 14.33 4.15
C GLN A 134 6.26 13.98 2.95
N TYR A 135 5.72 13.15 2.05
CA TYR A 135 6.38 12.71 0.84
C TYR A 135 5.68 13.29 -0.39
N TYR A 136 6.47 13.68 -1.36
CA TYR A 136 5.97 14.09 -2.67
C TYR A 136 5.98 12.88 -3.61
N SER A 137 4.84 12.60 -4.24
CA SER A 137 4.71 11.53 -5.23
C SER A 137 4.09 12.07 -6.51
N SER A 138 4.57 11.57 -7.63
CA SER A 138 4.01 11.90 -8.94
C SER A 138 3.29 10.68 -9.51
N ALA A 139 2.14 10.90 -10.12
CA ALA A 139 1.38 9.86 -10.81
C ALA A 139 1.06 10.30 -12.24
N ILE A 140 1.06 9.35 -13.16
CA ILE A 140 0.70 9.57 -14.56
C ILE A 140 -0.69 8.98 -14.76
N PRO A 141 -1.72 9.79 -15.08
CA PRO A 141 -3.03 9.27 -15.41
C PRO A 141 -2.96 8.49 -16.73
N ILE A 142 -3.35 7.21 -16.68
CA ILE A 142 -3.37 6.35 -17.86
C ILE A 142 -4.66 6.62 -18.63
N LYS A 143 -4.54 6.94 -19.91
CA LYS A 143 -5.66 7.14 -20.81
C LYS A 143 -6.07 5.80 -21.44
N ASN A 144 -7.36 5.65 -21.76
CA ASN A 144 -7.87 4.44 -22.39
C ASN A 144 -7.32 4.21 -23.80
N ASN A 145 -6.96 5.30 -24.49
CA ASN A 145 -6.35 5.25 -25.82
C ASN A 145 -4.86 5.58 -25.73
N ILE A 146 -4.03 4.68 -26.25
CA ILE A 146 -2.56 4.83 -26.21
C ILE A 146 -2.10 6.07 -27.00
N SER A 147 -2.75 6.40 -28.11
CA SER A 147 -2.43 7.59 -28.93
C SER A 147 -2.71 8.89 -28.17
N GLU A 148 -3.84 8.94 -27.44
CA GLU A 148 -4.17 10.07 -26.57
C GLU A 148 -3.17 10.18 -25.42
N HIS A 149 -2.78 9.05 -24.81
CA HIS A 149 -1.75 9.04 -23.77
C HIS A 149 -0.41 9.56 -24.28
N LEU A 150 0.00 9.12 -25.48
CA LEU A 150 1.26 9.54 -26.10
C LEU A 150 1.26 11.03 -26.50
N SER A 151 0.09 11.62 -26.81
CA SER A 151 -0.04 13.05 -27.12
C SER A 151 0.30 13.97 -25.94
N LEU A 152 0.20 13.45 -24.69
CA LEU A 152 0.57 14.17 -23.47
C LEU A 152 2.10 14.24 -23.25
N ILE A 153 2.85 13.42 -23.98
CA ILE A 153 4.33 13.42 -23.89
C ILE A 153 4.86 14.57 -24.72
N ASN A 154 5.63 15.49 -24.10
CA ASN A 154 6.21 16.61 -24.83
C ASN A 154 7.19 16.13 -25.93
N LYS A 155 7.46 16.99 -26.94
CA LYS A 155 8.29 16.66 -28.10
C LYS A 155 9.67 16.10 -27.78
N ASN A 156 10.33 16.58 -26.72
CA ASN A 156 11.64 16.10 -26.33
C ASN A 156 11.60 14.67 -25.78
N LYS A 157 10.54 14.35 -25.00
CA LYS A 157 10.30 12.99 -24.50
C LYS A 157 9.80 12.05 -25.60
N SER A 158 9.11 12.56 -26.62
CA SER A 158 8.71 11.79 -27.81
C SER A 158 9.94 11.27 -28.57
N ARG A 159 10.98 12.10 -28.77
CA ARG A 159 12.24 11.64 -29.39
C ARG A 159 12.93 10.55 -28.58
N SER A 160 12.95 10.69 -27.25
CA SER A 160 13.46 9.62 -26.37
C SER A 160 12.69 8.32 -26.53
N LYS A 161 11.34 8.40 -26.67
CA LYS A 161 10.50 7.25 -26.91
C LYS A 161 10.85 6.54 -28.23
N ASP A 162 11.00 7.27 -29.33
CA ASP A 162 11.36 6.70 -30.63
C ASP A 162 12.74 6.04 -30.56
N TYR A 163 13.70 6.66 -29.87
CA TYR A 163 15.00 6.09 -29.58
C TYR A 163 14.90 4.78 -28.81
N TYR A 164 14.17 4.76 -27.69
CA TYR A 164 14.03 3.55 -26.89
C TYR A 164 13.22 2.46 -27.61
N SER A 165 12.21 2.81 -28.41
CA SER A 165 11.48 1.84 -29.23
C SER A 165 12.39 1.18 -30.26
N SER A 166 13.27 1.96 -30.91
CA SER A 166 14.30 1.43 -31.83
C SER A 166 15.31 0.54 -31.11
N LEU A 167 15.73 0.93 -29.91
CA LEU A 167 16.65 0.16 -29.08
C LEU A 167 16.04 -1.19 -28.69
N VAL A 168 14.78 -1.20 -28.29
CA VAL A 168 14.02 -2.44 -27.97
C VAL A 168 13.97 -3.36 -29.18
N ALA A 169 13.62 -2.82 -30.35
CA ALA A 169 13.54 -3.60 -31.59
C ALA A 169 14.90 -4.14 -32.05
N SER A 170 15.95 -3.30 -32.01
CA SER A 170 17.30 -3.69 -32.45
C SER A 170 17.98 -4.73 -31.54
N ASN A 171 17.57 -4.81 -30.27
CA ASN A 171 18.14 -5.75 -29.30
C ASN A 171 17.25 -6.98 -29.04
N ASN A 172 16.19 -7.18 -29.82
CA ASN A 172 15.23 -8.28 -29.62
C ASN A 172 14.70 -8.39 -28.19
N LEU A 173 14.37 -7.24 -27.57
CA LEU A 173 13.86 -7.23 -26.21
C LEU A 173 12.39 -7.66 -26.19
N ILE A 174 12.08 -8.55 -25.26
CA ILE A 174 10.72 -9.10 -25.07
C ILE A 174 10.24 -8.72 -23.67
N ILE A 175 9.03 -8.20 -23.58
CA ILE A 175 8.32 -7.98 -22.31
C ILE A 175 7.53 -9.25 -22.00
N ASP A 176 7.84 -9.87 -20.88
CA ASP A 176 7.21 -11.11 -20.43
C ASP A 176 6.50 -10.91 -19.10
N TRP A 177 5.18 -11.08 -19.13
CA TRP A 177 4.33 -11.04 -17.95
C TRP A 177 4.19 -12.45 -17.39
N ASN A 178 4.80 -12.70 -16.25
CA ASN A 178 4.79 -14.03 -15.63
C ASN A 178 4.90 -13.95 -14.10
N ASN A 179 5.15 -15.09 -13.47
CA ASN A 179 5.35 -15.23 -12.03
C ASN A 179 6.70 -15.89 -11.67
N SER A 180 7.69 -15.86 -12.57
CA SER A 180 9.02 -16.43 -12.34
C SER A 180 9.84 -15.51 -11.41
N PHE A 181 9.44 -15.38 -10.16
CA PHE A 181 10.15 -14.56 -9.17
C PHE A 181 11.55 -15.10 -8.88
N ASP A 182 11.80 -16.39 -9.05
CA ASP A 182 13.11 -17.03 -8.99
C ASP A 182 14.12 -16.42 -9.97
N LYS A 183 13.65 -15.97 -11.15
CA LYS A 183 14.51 -15.30 -12.14
C LYS A 183 14.70 -13.81 -11.85
N PHE A 184 13.71 -13.18 -11.25
CA PHE A 184 13.75 -11.77 -10.86
C PHE A 184 14.59 -11.53 -9.60
N TYR A 185 14.47 -12.42 -8.62
CA TYR A 185 14.99 -12.18 -7.28
C TYR A 185 16.53 -11.97 -7.25
N PRO A 186 17.36 -12.73 -7.99
CA PRO A 186 18.79 -12.48 -8.05
C PRO A 186 19.16 -11.08 -8.57
N ILE A 187 18.41 -10.57 -9.57
CA ILE A 187 18.59 -9.21 -10.11
C ILE A 187 18.27 -8.16 -9.04
N LEU A 188 17.17 -8.37 -8.30
CA LEU A 188 16.79 -7.51 -7.20
C LEU A 188 17.84 -7.49 -6.08
N GLU A 189 18.38 -8.65 -5.71
CA GLU A 189 19.45 -8.77 -4.69
C GLU A 189 20.71 -8.02 -5.10
N GLU A 190 21.17 -8.20 -6.35
CA GLU A 190 22.34 -7.52 -6.88
C GLU A 190 22.15 -6.01 -6.89
N ASN A 191 21.00 -5.53 -7.37
CA ASN A 191 20.66 -4.11 -7.35
C ASN A 191 20.66 -3.56 -5.92
N LYS A 192 20.06 -4.27 -4.96
CA LYS A 192 20.03 -3.84 -3.56
C LYS A 192 21.41 -3.80 -2.92
N LYS A 193 22.29 -4.77 -3.26
CA LYS A 193 23.70 -4.76 -2.80
C LYS A 193 24.45 -3.51 -3.24
N MET A 194 24.25 -3.06 -4.50
CA MET A 194 24.88 -1.82 -4.99
C MET A 194 24.47 -0.59 -4.16
N HIS A 195 23.33 -0.63 -3.50
CA HIS A 195 22.81 0.43 -2.63
C HIS A 195 23.00 0.14 -1.13
N ASN A 196 23.89 -0.80 -0.75
CA ASN A 196 24.10 -1.22 0.64
C ASN A 196 22.81 -1.58 1.39
N SER A 197 21.85 -2.18 0.70
CA SER A 197 20.54 -2.55 1.25
C SER A 197 20.19 -4.01 0.89
N LYS A 198 19.08 -4.49 1.48
CA LYS A 198 18.52 -5.82 1.18
C LYS A 198 17.12 -5.65 0.60
N PRO A 199 16.64 -6.63 -0.19
CA PRO A 199 15.23 -6.68 -0.58
C PRO A 199 14.30 -6.60 0.65
N THR A 200 13.19 -5.88 0.51
CA THR A 200 12.19 -5.76 1.57
C THR A 200 11.43 -7.07 1.80
N HIS A 201 11.32 -7.88 0.76
CA HIS A 201 10.60 -9.16 0.75
C HIS A 201 11.58 -10.28 0.41
N SER A 202 11.37 -11.46 1.02
CA SER A 202 12.02 -12.69 0.58
C SER A 202 11.37 -13.22 -0.70
N LEU A 203 12.02 -14.17 -1.36
CA LEU A 203 11.46 -14.83 -2.54
C LEU A 203 10.14 -15.53 -2.21
N ASP A 204 10.07 -16.23 -1.08
CA ASP A 204 8.85 -16.92 -0.61
C ASP A 204 7.72 -15.95 -0.31
N GLU A 205 8.02 -14.78 0.26
CA GLU A 205 7.03 -13.71 0.47
C GLU A 205 6.48 -13.18 -0.85
N LEU A 206 7.30 -13.03 -1.90
CA LEU A 206 6.83 -12.60 -3.23
C LEU A 206 5.89 -13.62 -3.86
N TYR A 207 6.22 -14.91 -3.80
CA TYR A 207 5.32 -15.98 -4.26
C TYR A 207 4.01 -15.98 -3.46
N LYS A 208 4.10 -15.90 -2.15
CA LYS A 208 2.91 -15.84 -1.27
C LYS A 208 2.02 -14.63 -1.58
N LEU A 209 2.60 -13.46 -1.80
CA LEU A 209 1.87 -12.27 -2.21
C LEU A 209 1.15 -12.46 -3.55
N HIS A 210 1.85 -13.04 -4.54
CA HIS A 210 1.25 -13.32 -5.85
C HIS A 210 0.09 -14.31 -5.73
N ASP A 211 0.24 -15.37 -4.95
CA ASP A 211 -0.81 -16.38 -4.73
C ASP A 211 -2.04 -15.79 -4.04
N LEU A 212 -1.83 -14.88 -3.08
CA LEU A 212 -2.92 -14.19 -2.38
C LEU A 212 -3.60 -13.12 -3.25
N PHE A 213 -2.88 -12.50 -4.17
CA PHE A 213 -3.33 -11.36 -4.97
C PHE A 213 -2.93 -11.47 -6.45
N PRO A 214 -3.32 -12.54 -7.16
CA PRO A 214 -2.83 -12.82 -8.52
C PRO A 214 -3.22 -11.74 -9.54
N ASP A 215 -4.29 -10.99 -9.29
CA ASP A 215 -4.72 -9.90 -10.16
C ASP A 215 -4.04 -8.56 -9.87
N GLN A 216 -3.56 -8.35 -8.64
CA GLN A 216 -2.96 -7.11 -8.18
C GLN A 216 -1.45 -7.14 -8.14
N ILE A 217 -0.84 -8.31 -7.91
CA ILE A 217 0.62 -8.50 -7.87
C ILE A 217 1.07 -9.13 -9.17
N LYS A 218 1.69 -8.36 -10.02
CA LYS A 218 2.17 -8.80 -11.34
C LYS A 218 3.67 -8.63 -11.44
N LEU A 219 4.34 -9.61 -12.04
CA LEU A 219 5.75 -9.53 -12.40
C LEU A 219 5.91 -9.25 -13.89
N VAL A 220 6.75 -8.29 -14.21
CA VAL A 220 7.16 -7.99 -15.58
C VAL A 220 8.66 -8.24 -15.68
N LEU A 221 9.05 -9.10 -16.60
CA LEU A 221 10.44 -9.35 -16.93
C LEU A 221 10.75 -8.81 -18.32
N ILE A 222 11.94 -8.24 -18.46
CA ILE A 222 12.50 -7.93 -19.78
C ILE A 222 13.51 -9.01 -20.11
N LYS A 223 13.39 -9.56 -21.29
CA LYS A 223 14.28 -10.61 -21.81
C LYS A 223 14.99 -10.12 -23.06
N GLN A 224 16.26 -10.43 -23.16
CA GLN A 224 17.02 -10.38 -24.40
C GLN A 224 17.34 -11.81 -24.81
N ASP A 225 16.82 -12.23 -25.94
CA ASP A 225 16.80 -13.62 -26.38
C ASP A 225 16.14 -14.53 -25.32
N LYS A 226 16.92 -15.35 -24.59
CA LYS A 226 16.44 -16.24 -23.53
C LYS A 226 16.81 -15.76 -22.12
N ASN A 227 17.59 -14.69 -22.00
CA ASN A 227 18.12 -14.20 -20.73
C ASN A 227 17.23 -13.09 -20.18
N VAL A 228 16.96 -13.12 -18.89
CA VAL A 228 16.37 -11.99 -18.16
C VAL A 228 17.46 -10.96 -17.91
N ILE A 229 17.16 -9.68 -18.20
CA ILE A 229 18.10 -8.57 -18.07
C ILE A 229 17.53 -7.47 -17.16
#